data_4d477a927807732c9587b2addafd4f9d
#
_entry.id   4d477a927807732c9587b2addafd4f9d
#
_cell.length_a   1.000
_cell.length_b   1.000
_cell.length_c   1.000
_cell.angle_alpha   90.00
_cell.angle_beta   90.00
_cell.angle_gamma   90.00
#
_symmetry.space_group_name_H-M   'P 1'
#
loop_
_entity.id
_entity.type
_entity.pdbx_description
1 polymer ?
#
loop_
_entity_poly.entity_id
_entity_poly.type
_entity_poly.pdbx_seq_one_letter_code
_entity_poly.pdbx_strand_id
1 'polypeptide(L)'
;MIDTAVQTAVFAALNTGALAGKVFDNWPQADDTFPRVIIGDDTITEWDTKAVNGGNVVARVHTFSRYLGKSETKELQGKIYDKLHRAELSATGWRFVSCDFIQSFSDVDQDGKTRHGVSEFRINIEQE
;
A
#
# COMPACT_ATOMS: atom_id res chain seq x y z
N MET A 1 -13.91 -3.31 -10.49
CA MET A 1 -13.11 -2.19 -10.98
C MET A 1 -11.67 -2.38 -10.53
N ILE A 2 -10.72 -1.78 -11.22
CA ILE A 2 -9.28 -1.94 -10.96
C ILE A 2 -8.90 -1.59 -9.51
N ASP A 3 -9.42 -0.50 -8.99
CA ASP A 3 -9.08 -0.04 -7.65
C ASP A 3 -9.46 -1.05 -6.56
N THR A 4 -10.61 -1.67 -6.67
CA THR A 4 -11.06 -2.69 -5.73
C THR A 4 -10.17 -3.93 -5.80
N ALA A 5 -9.81 -4.36 -7.01
CA ALA A 5 -8.92 -5.51 -7.21
C ALA A 5 -7.54 -5.25 -6.60
N VAL A 6 -7.00 -4.06 -6.82
CA VAL A 6 -5.69 -3.67 -6.27
C VAL A 6 -5.74 -3.61 -4.74
N GLN A 7 -6.76 -2.97 -4.18
CA GLN A 7 -6.90 -2.88 -2.71
C GLN A 7 -6.98 -4.26 -2.07
N THR A 8 -7.78 -5.16 -2.64
CA THR A 8 -7.93 -6.52 -2.11
C THR A 8 -6.61 -7.27 -2.14
N ALA A 9 -5.89 -7.19 -3.26
CA ALA A 9 -4.63 -7.90 -3.43
C ALA A 9 -3.53 -7.35 -2.53
N VAL A 10 -3.44 -6.03 -2.41
CA VAL A 10 -2.44 -5.37 -1.55
C VAL A 10 -2.72 -5.67 -0.09
N PHE A 11 -3.98 -5.61 0.33
CA PHE A 11 -4.36 -5.96 1.70
C PHE A 11 -3.95 -7.40 2.03
N ALA A 12 -4.27 -8.36 1.16
CA ALA A 12 -3.93 -9.75 1.38
C ALA A 12 -2.41 -9.98 1.47
N ALA A 13 -1.64 -9.26 0.65
CA ALA A 13 -0.19 -9.37 0.67
C ALA A 13 0.43 -8.76 1.93
N LEU A 14 -0.13 -7.66 2.43
CA LEU A 14 0.42 -6.96 3.59
C LEU A 14 -0.03 -7.56 4.92
N ASN A 15 -1.25 -8.07 5.01
CA ASN A 15 -1.85 -8.52 6.27
C ASN A 15 -1.34 -9.90 6.66
N THR A 16 -0.03 -10.06 6.72
CA THR A 16 0.65 -11.31 7.05
C THR A 16 1.83 -11.06 7.97
N GLY A 17 2.24 -12.07 8.70
CA GLY A 17 3.44 -12.01 9.55
C GLY A 17 3.38 -10.86 10.55
N ALA A 18 4.42 -10.05 10.59
CA ALA A 18 4.56 -8.96 11.56
C ALA A 18 3.54 -7.83 11.36
N LEU A 19 2.93 -7.71 10.17
CA LEU A 19 1.93 -6.69 9.88
C LEU A 19 0.50 -7.19 10.06
N ALA A 20 0.30 -8.48 10.35
CA ALA A 20 -1.03 -9.04 10.52
C ALA A 20 -1.81 -8.29 11.61
N GLY A 21 -3.04 -7.89 11.28
CA GLY A 21 -3.90 -7.14 12.20
C GLY A 21 -3.59 -5.66 12.32
N LYS A 22 -2.56 -5.17 11.60
CA LYS A 22 -2.16 -3.75 11.64
C LYS A 22 -2.52 -3.00 10.36
N VAL A 23 -3.09 -3.67 9.38
CA VAL A 23 -3.41 -3.12 8.07
C VAL A 23 -4.89 -2.74 8.02
N PHE A 24 -5.17 -1.50 7.64
CA PHE A 24 -6.51 -0.94 7.60
C PHE A 24 -6.72 -0.13 6.33
N ASP A 25 -7.95 0.23 6.04
CA ASP A 25 -8.30 1.09 4.90
C ASP A 25 -8.86 2.45 5.31
N ASN A 26 -8.86 2.75 6.60
CA ASN A 26 -9.34 4.02 7.12
C ASN A 26 -8.26 4.76 7.90
N TRP A 27 -8.32 6.09 7.85
CA TRP A 27 -7.37 6.95 8.56
C TRP A 27 -7.47 6.75 10.07
N PRO A 28 -6.34 6.86 10.80
CA PRO A 28 -6.37 6.66 12.23
C PRO A 28 -7.18 7.71 12.97
N GLN A 29 -7.88 7.28 14.00
CA GLN A 29 -8.57 8.15 14.94
C GLN A 29 -7.68 8.35 16.17
N ALA A 30 -8.06 9.32 17.02
CA ALA A 30 -7.23 9.69 18.17
C ALA A 30 -6.97 8.56 19.16
N ASP A 31 -7.91 7.63 19.29
CA ASP A 31 -7.83 6.50 20.20
C ASP A 31 -7.39 5.19 19.54
N ASP A 32 -7.01 5.24 18.28
CA ASP A 32 -6.57 4.06 17.56
C ASP A 32 -5.19 3.58 18.04
N THR A 33 -4.94 2.28 17.84
CA THR A 33 -3.67 1.66 18.16
C THR A 33 -2.62 1.98 17.11
N PHE A 34 -1.41 2.27 17.55
CA PHE A 34 -0.25 2.49 16.69
C PHE A 34 0.83 1.44 16.99
N PRO A 35 1.68 1.04 16.03
CA PRO A 35 1.72 1.54 14.63
C PRO A 35 0.55 1.01 13.78
N ARG A 36 0.28 1.72 12.69
CA ARG A 36 -0.83 1.42 11.80
C ARG A 36 -0.38 1.52 10.34
N VAL A 37 -0.88 0.62 9.51
CA VAL A 37 -0.64 0.63 8.06
C VAL A 37 -1.98 0.86 7.38
N ILE A 38 -2.05 1.88 6.54
CA ILE A 38 -3.29 2.26 5.84
C ILE A 38 -3.07 2.12 4.35
N ILE A 39 -3.94 1.37 3.69
CA ILE A 39 -3.96 1.27 2.23
C ILE A 39 -4.88 2.38 1.74
N GLY A 40 -4.37 3.26 0.90
CA GLY A 40 -5.19 4.36 0.40
C GLY A 40 -4.52 5.12 -0.71
N ASP A 41 -5.27 6.07 -1.26
CA ASP A 41 -4.80 7.01 -2.28
C ASP A 41 -4.18 6.32 -3.49
N ASP A 42 -5.03 5.85 -4.39
CA ASP A 42 -4.55 5.26 -5.64
C ASP A 42 -4.69 6.26 -6.77
N THR A 43 -3.70 6.28 -7.67
CA THR A 43 -3.80 6.97 -8.95
C THR A 43 -3.89 5.92 -10.03
N ILE A 44 -4.97 5.93 -10.79
CA ILE A 44 -5.25 4.91 -11.80
C ILE A 44 -5.19 5.55 -13.18
N THR A 45 -4.38 4.96 -14.06
CA THR A 45 -4.35 5.30 -15.47
C THR A 45 -4.72 4.06 -16.27
N GLU A 46 -5.88 4.09 -16.89
CA GLU A 46 -6.36 2.95 -17.68
C GLU A 46 -5.69 2.93 -19.06
N TRP A 47 -5.39 1.73 -19.53
CA TRP A 47 -5.01 1.47 -20.90
C TRP A 47 -5.82 0.28 -21.41
N ASP A 48 -6.56 0.51 -22.49
CA ASP A 48 -7.38 -0.51 -23.11
C ASP A 48 -6.86 -0.81 -24.50
N THR A 49 -6.84 -2.09 -24.84
CA THR A 49 -6.60 -2.54 -26.22
C THR A 49 -7.87 -3.21 -26.73
N LYS A 50 -7.89 -3.61 -27.99
CA LYS A 50 -9.03 -4.34 -28.55
C LYS A 50 -9.26 -5.69 -27.84
N ALA A 51 -8.23 -6.24 -27.23
CA ALA A 51 -8.28 -7.57 -26.63
C ALA A 51 -8.28 -7.54 -25.10
N VAL A 52 -7.77 -6.48 -24.47
CA VAL A 52 -7.51 -6.47 -23.03
C VAL A 52 -7.82 -5.09 -22.44
N ASN A 53 -8.51 -5.08 -21.31
CA ASN A 53 -8.68 -3.91 -20.47
C ASN A 53 -7.65 -3.96 -19.36
N GLY A 54 -6.95 -2.86 -19.14
CA GLY A 54 -5.92 -2.83 -18.12
C GLY A 54 -5.64 -1.43 -17.62
N GLY A 55 -4.66 -1.34 -16.74
CA GLY A 55 -4.26 -0.06 -16.19
C GLY A 55 -2.94 -0.11 -15.46
N ASN A 56 -2.41 1.08 -15.23
CA ASN A 56 -1.32 1.31 -14.31
C ASN A 56 -1.91 1.96 -13.07
N VAL A 57 -1.58 1.41 -11.91
CA VAL A 57 -2.02 1.95 -10.63
C VAL A 57 -0.80 2.34 -9.83
N VAL A 58 -0.79 3.58 -9.35
CA VAL A 58 0.17 3.98 -8.33
C VAL A 58 -0.56 3.85 -6.99
N ALA A 59 -0.21 2.81 -6.26
CA ALA A 59 -0.80 2.51 -4.97
C ALA A 59 0.07 3.10 -3.86
N ARG A 60 -0.55 3.80 -2.91
CA ARG A 60 0.14 4.38 -1.78
C ARG A 60 -0.25 3.64 -0.50
N VAL A 61 0.78 3.25 0.24
CA VAL A 61 0.62 2.60 1.53
C VAL A 61 1.17 3.54 2.59
N HIS A 62 0.32 3.95 3.51
CA HIS A 62 0.67 4.90 4.56
C HIS A 62 1.01 4.16 5.84
N THR A 63 2.01 4.66 6.55
CA THR A 63 2.36 4.16 7.89
C THR A 63 2.18 5.28 8.90
N PHE A 64 1.66 4.93 10.06
CA PHE A 64 1.50 5.88 11.17
C PHE A 64 2.16 5.30 12.40
N SER A 65 3.07 6.05 12.98
CA SER A 65 3.84 5.63 14.15
C SER A 65 3.88 6.77 15.16
N ARG A 66 3.81 6.43 16.44
CA ARG A 66 4.00 7.38 17.53
C ARG A 66 5.28 7.12 18.30
N TYR A 67 6.14 6.30 17.77
CA TYR A 67 7.49 6.11 18.30
C TYR A 67 8.30 7.39 18.11
N LEU A 68 9.09 7.76 19.10
CA LEU A 68 9.79 9.04 19.15
C LEU A 68 10.84 9.23 18.06
N GLY A 69 11.40 8.15 17.54
CA GLY A 69 12.41 8.21 16.49
C GLY A 69 11.87 7.79 15.14
N LYS A 70 12.76 7.71 14.16
CA LYS A 70 12.43 7.30 12.79
C LYS A 70 12.47 5.78 12.60
N SER A 71 13.01 5.04 13.56
CA SER A 71 13.30 3.62 13.37
C SER A 71 12.06 2.77 13.12
N GLU A 72 10.96 3.01 13.84
CA GLU A 72 9.73 2.25 13.64
C GLU A 72 9.13 2.49 12.26
N THR A 73 9.08 3.75 11.82
CA THR A 73 8.59 4.08 10.49
C THR A 73 9.43 3.43 9.40
N LYS A 74 10.73 3.49 9.50
CA LYS A 74 11.63 2.86 8.54
C LYS A 74 11.51 1.35 8.53
N GLU A 75 11.34 0.74 9.69
CA GLU A 75 11.14 -0.69 9.80
C GLU A 75 9.84 -1.13 9.13
N LEU A 76 8.75 -0.38 9.36
CA LEU A 76 7.47 -0.64 8.71
C LEU A 76 7.57 -0.50 7.20
N GLN A 77 8.22 0.55 6.72
CA GLN A 77 8.43 0.77 5.27
C GLN A 77 9.26 -0.35 4.66
N GLY A 78 10.27 -0.83 5.37
CA GLY A 78 11.06 -1.98 4.94
C GLY A 78 10.24 -3.25 4.81
N LYS A 79 9.36 -3.52 5.77
CA LYS A 79 8.47 -4.68 5.72
C LYS A 79 7.47 -4.58 4.58
N ILE A 80 6.93 -3.38 4.33
CA ILE A 80 6.04 -3.15 3.20
C ILE A 80 6.77 -3.39 1.89
N TYR A 81 7.99 -2.89 1.77
CA TYR A 81 8.82 -3.13 0.58
C TYR A 81 9.01 -4.62 0.35
N ASP A 82 9.41 -5.36 1.38
CA ASP A 82 9.68 -6.80 1.25
C ASP A 82 8.43 -7.58 0.82
N LYS A 83 7.26 -7.14 1.23
CA LYS A 83 6.00 -7.82 0.92
C LYS A 83 5.42 -7.46 -0.43
N LEU A 84 5.71 -6.29 -0.96
CA LEU A 84 5.07 -5.79 -2.19
C LEU A 84 6.00 -5.69 -3.38
N HIS A 85 7.28 -5.39 -3.18
CA HIS A 85 8.20 -5.22 -4.31
C HIS A 85 8.37 -6.54 -5.05
N ARG A 86 7.98 -6.54 -6.32
CA ARG A 86 7.98 -7.71 -7.19
C ARG A 86 7.13 -8.88 -6.68
N ALA A 87 6.12 -8.56 -5.87
CA ALA A 87 5.22 -9.57 -5.34
C ALA A 87 4.30 -10.10 -6.42
N GLU A 88 3.92 -11.37 -6.27
CA GLU A 88 2.90 -11.99 -7.11
C GLU A 88 1.54 -11.74 -6.46
N LEU A 89 0.88 -10.66 -6.87
CA LEU A 89 -0.43 -10.30 -6.37
C LEU A 89 -1.52 -11.05 -7.14
N SER A 90 -2.66 -11.27 -6.51
CA SER A 90 -3.78 -11.93 -7.16
C SER A 90 -5.12 -11.36 -6.72
N ALA A 91 -6.05 -11.30 -7.65
CA ALA A 91 -7.45 -10.99 -7.41
C ALA A 91 -8.27 -11.67 -8.49
N THR A 92 -9.44 -12.21 -8.12
CA THR A 92 -10.28 -12.94 -9.05
C THR A 92 -10.68 -12.07 -10.25
N GLY A 93 -10.46 -12.60 -11.45
CA GLY A 93 -10.78 -11.89 -12.69
C GLY A 93 -9.70 -10.94 -13.18
N TRP A 94 -8.58 -10.83 -12.49
CA TRP A 94 -7.50 -9.91 -12.83
C TRP A 94 -6.14 -10.61 -12.84
N ARG A 95 -5.29 -10.19 -13.77
CA ARG A 95 -3.91 -10.63 -13.84
C ARG A 95 -3.00 -9.48 -13.49
N PHE A 96 -2.19 -9.67 -12.46
CA PHE A 96 -1.19 -8.68 -12.04
C PHE A 96 0.10 -8.94 -12.80
N VAL A 97 0.48 -8.01 -13.66
CA VAL A 97 1.66 -8.13 -14.50
C VAL A 97 2.92 -7.80 -13.72
N SER A 98 2.87 -6.75 -12.92
CA SER A 98 4.01 -6.31 -12.12
C SER A 98 3.58 -5.48 -10.92
N CYS A 99 4.43 -5.45 -9.92
CA CYS A 99 4.31 -4.58 -8.76
C CYS A 99 5.71 -4.13 -8.38
N ASP A 100 6.03 -2.87 -8.63
CA ASP A 100 7.38 -2.34 -8.43
C ASP A 100 7.37 -1.13 -7.50
N PHE A 101 8.33 -1.09 -6.60
CA PHE A 101 8.53 0.03 -5.71
C PHE A 101 8.94 1.29 -6.49
N ILE A 102 8.35 2.43 -6.15
CA ILE A 102 8.70 3.72 -6.72
C ILE A 102 9.56 4.53 -5.75
N GLN A 103 8.99 4.82 -4.58
CA GLN A 103 9.67 5.63 -3.56
C GLN A 103 8.96 5.52 -2.22
N SER A 104 9.65 5.94 -1.19
CA SER A 104 9.05 6.11 0.14
C SER A 104 9.60 7.39 0.78
N PHE A 105 8.79 8.00 1.61
CA PHE A 105 9.18 9.19 2.37
C PHE A 105 8.38 9.23 3.68
N SER A 106 8.82 10.06 4.61
CA SER A 106 8.14 10.21 5.89
C SER A 106 8.29 11.61 6.43
N ASP A 107 7.32 12.03 7.23
CA ASP A 107 7.31 13.32 7.88
C ASP A 107 6.53 13.23 9.19
N VAL A 108 6.58 14.28 10.00
CA VAL A 108 5.82 14.38 11.25
C VAL A 108 4.54 15.12 10.95
N ASP A 109 3.40 14.56 11.41
CA ASP A 109 2.10 15.20 11.25
C ASP A 109 1.98 16.48 12.09
N GLN A 110 0.89 17.23 11.86
CA GLN A 110 0.65 18.51 12.51
C GLN A 110 0.57 18.43 14.04
N ASP A 111 0.26 17.25 14.57
CA ASP A 111 0.21 17.04 16.03
C ASP A 111 1.63 17.00 16.65
N GLY A 112 2.67 16.97 15.85
CA GLY A 112 4.05 16.91 16.31
C GLY A 112 4.45 15.58 16.94
N LYS A 113 3.57 14.60 16.95
CA LYS A 113 3.76 13.30 17.62
C LYS A 113 3.71 12.13 16.66
N THR A 114 2.78 12.16 15.72
CA THR A 114 2.55 11.06 14.79
C THR A 114 3.47 11.21 13.59
N ARG A 115 4.23 10.19 13.32
CA ARG A 115 5.10 10.13 12.14
C ARG A 115 4.36 9.40 11.03
N HIS A 116 4.22 10.07 9.90
CA HIS A 116 3.48 9.57 8.74
C HIS A 116 4.46 9.23 7.62
N GLY A 117 4.49 7.97 7.24
CA GLY A 117 5.28 7.51 6.09
C GLY A 117 4.39 7.14 4.93
N VAL A 118 4.92 7.28 3.71
CA VAL A 118 4.22 6.88 2.49
C VAL A 118 5.18 6.04 1.66
N SER A 119 4.70 4.89 1.20
CA SER A 119 5.41 4.04 0.26
C SER A 119 4.57 3.94 -1.01
N GLU A 120 5.18 4.18 -2.16
CA GLU A 120 4.49 4.17 -3.45
C GLU A 120 4.96 3.00 -4.30
N PHE A 121 3.99 2.31 -4.90
CA PHE A 121 4.24 1.16 -5.77
C PHE A 121 3.47 1.33 -7.08
N ARG A 122 4.12 0.95 -8.19
CA ARG A 122 3.46 0.91 -9.49
C ARG A 122 3.01 -0.51 -9.76
N ILE A 123 1.73 -0.67 -10.01
CA ILE A 123 1.11 -1.96 -10.28
C ILE A 123 0.53 -1.92 -11.69
N ASN A 124 0.96 -2.85 -12.53
CA ASN A 124 0.38 -3.06 -13.85
C ASN A 124 -0.57 -4.25 -13.76
N ILE A 125 -1.80 -4.04 -14.16
CA ILE A 125 -2.88 -5.01 -14.00
C ILE A 125 -3.72 -5.03 -15.26
N GLU A 126 -4.18 -6.24 -15.64
CA GLU A 126 -5.10 -6.38 -16.77
C GLU A 126 -6.21 -7.36 -16.43
N GLN A 127 -7.35 -7.19 -17.05
CA GLN A 127 -8.50 -8.05 -16.85
C GLN A 127 -8.28 -9.38 -17.58
N GLU A 128 -8.61 -10.45 -16.89
CA GLU A 128 -8.57 -11.79 -17.49
C GLU A 128 -9.70 -12.02 -18.49
#